data_ee437ec67897c837719546ff3df5b570
#
_entry.id   ee437ec67897c837719546ff3df5b570
#
_cell.length_a   1.000
_cell.length_b   1.000
_cell.length_c   1.000
_cell.angle_alpha   90.00
_cell.angle_beta   90.00
_cell.angle_gamma   90.00
#
_symmetry.space_group_name_H-M   'P 1'
#
loop_
_entity.id
_entity.type
_entity.pdbx_description
1 polymer ?
#
loop_
_entity_poly.entity_id
_entity_poly.type
_entity_poly.pdbx_seq_one_letter_code
_entity_poly.pdbx_strand_id
1 'polypeptide(L)'
;MTDATLSYRVMAYNNGWANHRLLAACARLSQSEVIASRTSFFPSLRATLNHILVIDLFYVDAMEGGALGPAAWADPEPCATIDAIRQAQTAVDRRLIDLVKGLDVHGLKGIVEVHRDEHVQRERMDRLLLHLFQHQIHHRGQVHAMLAGTSVPPPQLDEFFSAGEAPLRAKEFAELGWTEDTVWRPQLPPKPDE
;
A
#
# COMPACT_ATOMS: atom_id res chain seq x y z
N MET A 1 22.93 -16.93 -3.44
CA MET A 1 21.51 -17.24 -3.72
C MET A 1 20.77 -15.93 -3.87
N THR A 2 19.96 -15.77 -4.89
CA THR A 2 19.15 -14.58 -5.13
C THR A 2 18.00 -14.59 -4.12
N ASP A 3 17.78 -13.47 -3.40
CA ASP A 3 16.62 -13.33 -2.51
C ASP A 3 15.36 -13.22 -3.37
N ALA A 4 14.62 -14.32 -3.51
CA ALA A 4 13.42 -14.39 -4.35
C ALA A 4 12.26 -13.55 -3.77
N THR A 5 12.34 -13.12 -2.50
CA THR A 5 11.32 -12.31 -1.84
C THR A 5 11.63 -10.81 -1.92
N LEU A 6 12.84 -10.43 -2.33
CA LEU A 6 13.31 -9.04 -2.36
C LEU A 6 12.34 -8.13 -3.12
N SER A 7 11.89 -8.55 -4.30
CA SER A 7 11.01 -7.71 -5.14
C SER A 7 9.68 -7.41 -4.43
N TYR A 8 9.08 -8.40 -3.76
CA TYR A 8 7.82 -8.21 -3.03
C TYR A 8 8.03 -7.30 -1.82
N ARG A 9 9.14 -7.48 -1.10
CA ARG A 9 9.49 -6.64 0.05
C ARG A 9 9.70 -5.18 -0.37
N VAL A 10 10.49 -4.95 -1.42
CA VAL A 10 10.74 -3.60 -1.94
C VAL A 10 9.46 -2.96 -2.46
N MET A 11 8.57 -3.72 -3.09
CA MET A 11 7.25 -3.24 -3.51
C MET A 11 6.36 -2.86 -2.33
N ALA A 12 6.39 -3.60 -1.21
CA ALA A 12 5.64 -3.24 0.00
C ALA A 12 6.16 -1.94 0.63
N TYR A 13 7.48 -1.75 0.68
CA TYR A 13 8.08 -0.48 1.12
C TYR A 13 7.73 0.67 0.16
N ASN A 14 7.81 0.46 -1.15
CA ASN A 14 7.37 1.45 -2.14
C ASN A 14 5.91 1.84 -1.93
N ASN A 15 5.04 0.85 -1.67
CA ASN A 15 3.63 1.10 -1.39
C ASN A 15 3.44 2.04 -0.20
N GLY A 16 4.06 1.74 0.94
CA GLY A 16 3.97 2.56 2.14
C GLY A 16 4.56 3.97 1.94
N TRP A 17 5.71 4.09 1.26
CA TRP A 17 6.31 5.38 0.94
C TRP A 17 5.44 6.22 0.02
N ALA A 18 4.90 5.63 -1.05
CA ALA A 18 4.06 6.34 -2.01
C ALA A 18 2.74 6.81 -1.37
N ASN A 19 2.14 5.97 -0.51
CA ASN A 19 0.96 6.34 0.28
C ASN A 19 1.28 7.48 1.25
N HIS A 20 2.39 7.40 1.97
CA HIS A 20 2.83 8.45 2.90
C HIS A 20 2.99 9.80 2.18
N ARG A 21 3.73 9.83 1.06
CA ARG A 21 3.99 11.04 0.28
C ARG A 21 2.71 11.60 -0.34
N LEU A 22 1.87 10.77 -0.93
CA LEU A 22 0.61 11.18 -1.55
C LEU A 22 -0.38 11.74 -0.53
N LEU A 23 -0.54 11.06 0.61
CA LEU A 23 -1.43 11.49 1.68
C LEU A 23 -0.92 12.76 2.38
N ALA A 24 0.40 12.96 2.47
CA ALA A 24 0.96 14.23 2.94
C ALA A 24 0.62 15.40 2.00
N ALA A 25 0.59 15.18 0.69
CA ALA A 25 0.10 16.18 -0.27
C ALA A 25 -1.41 16.44 -0.09
N CYS A 26 -2.23 15.39 0.02
CA CYS A 26 -3.67 15.50 0.22
C CYS A 26 -4.04 16.21 1.54
N ALA A 27 -3.23 16.06 2.59
CA ALA A 27 -3.45 16.72 3.89
C ALA A 27 -3.31 18.27 3.84
N ARG A 28 -2.78 18.81 2.75
CA ARG A 28 -2.67 20.26 2.53
C ARG A 28 -3.93 20.86 1.88
N LEU A 29 -4.84 20.02 1.42
CA LEU A 29 -6.10 20.43 0.79
C LEU A 29 -7.12 20.85 1.85
N SER A 30 -8.01 21.77 1.47
CA SER A 30 -9.23 22.01 2.23
C SER A 30 -10.18 20.81 2.15
N GLN A 31 -11.03 20.64 3.16
CA GLN A 31 -12.03 19.57 3.16
C GLN A 31 -12.95 19.66 1.92
N SER A 32 -13.28 20.86 1.46
CA SER A 32 -14.08 21.07 0.25
C SER A 32 -13.39 20.54 -1.01
N GLU A 33 -12.06 20.70 -1.14
CA GLU A 33 -11.30 20.15 -2.26
C GLU A 33 -11.21 18.61 -2.20
N VAL A 34 -11.09 18.06 -0.98
CA VAL A 34 -11.00 16.60 -0.75
C VAL A 34 -12.27 15.87 -1.18
N ILE A 35 -13.44 16.46 -0.94
CA ILE A 35 -14.76 15.88 -1.28
C ILE A 35 -15.33 16.36 -2.61
N ALA A 36 -14.70 17.33 -3.27
CA ALA A 36 -15.19 17.88 -4.52
C ALA A 36 -15.30 16.79 -5.60
N SER A 37 -16.42 16.83 -6.34
CA SER A 37 -16.65 15.91 -7.45
C SER A 37 -15.67 16.17 -8.60
N ARG A 38 -15.07 15.08 -9.12
CA ARG A 38 -14.12 15.08 -10.24
C ARG A 38 -14.42 13.94 -11.20
N THR A 39 -13.99 14.08 -12.44
CA THR A 39 -14.05 13.01 -13.43
C THR A 39 -13.01 11.94 -13.09
N SER A 40 -13.45 10.85 -12.49
CA SER A 40 -12.65 9.67 -12.14
C SER A 40 -13.59 8.50 -11.91
N PHE A 41 -13.06 7.27 -11.75
CA PHE A 41 -13.88 6.10 -11.41
C PHE A 41 -14.62 6.31 -10.07
N PHE A 42 -13.90 6.77 -9.04
CA PHE A 42 -14.51 7.27 -7.82
C PHE A 42 -14.62 8.79 -7.89
N PRO A 43 -15.73 9.39 -7.40
CA PRO A 43 -16.06 10.78 -7.72
C PRO A 43 -15.23 11.82 -6.97
N SER A 44 -14.38 11.44 -6.01
CA SER A 44 -13.58 12.37 -5.21
C SER A 44 -12.27 11.77 -4.73
N LEU A 45 -11.35 12.62 -4.27
CA LEU A 45 -10.13 12.19 -3.61
C LEU A 45 -10.42 11.31 -2.39
N ARG A 46 -11.38 11.71 -1.54
CA ARG A 46 -11.77 10.94 -0.36
C ARG A 46 -12.29 9.56 -0.72
N ALA A 47 -13.19 9.47 -1.68
CA ALA A 47 -13.76 8.18 -2.10
C ALA A 47 -12.67 7.24 -2.65
N THR A 48 -11.74 7.76 -3.48
CA THR A 48 -10.64 6.96 -4.04
C THR A 48 -9.67 6.49 -2.95
N LEU A 49 -9.30 7.38 -2.01
CA LEU A 49 -8.38 7.04 -0.92
C LEU A 49 -8.99 6.04 0.07
N ASN A 50 -10.28 6.16 0.39
CA ASN A 50 -10.98 5.15 1.19
C ASN A 50 -11.06 3.81 0.45
N HIS A 51 -11.32 3.82 -0.87
CA HIS A 51 -11.30 2.58 -1.65
C HIS A 51 -9.93 1.88 -1.58
N ILE A 52 -8.84 2.62 -1.74
CA ILE A 52 -7.47 2.10 -1.56
C ILE A 52 -7.35 1.41 -0.19
N LEU A 53 -7.75 2.11 0.87
CA LEU A 53 -7.66 1.62 2.25
C LEU A 53 -8.48 0.34 2.49
N VAL A 54 -9.74 0.30 2.07
CA VAL A 54 -10.60 -0.86 2.34
C VAL A 54 -10.16 -2.10 1.56
N ILE A 55 -9.61 -1.93 0.35
CA ILE A 55 -9.05 -3.05 -0.43
C ILE A 55 -7.73 -3.54 0.19
N ASP A 56 -6.90 -2.65 0.72
CA ASP A 56 -5.71 -3.06 1.47
C ASP A 56 -6.07 -3.85 2.72
N LEU A 57 -7.03 -3.36 3.51
CA LEU A 57 -7.52 -4.07 4.69
C LEU A 57 -8.03 -5.47 4.34
N PHE A 58 -8.79 -5.59 3.26
CA PHE A 58 -9.34 -6.84 2.78
C PHE A 58 -8.28 -7.87 2.41
N TYR A 59 -7.32 -7.47 1.56
CA TYR A 59 -6.31 -8.42 1.08
C TYR A 59 -5.21 -8.69 2.12
N VAL A 60 -4.80 -7.70 2.90
CA VAL A 60 -3.80 -7.90 3.96
C VAL A 60 -4.36 -8.82 5.03
N ASP A 61 -5.62 -8.62 5.47
CA ASP A 61 -6.28 -9.52 6.42
C ASP A 61 -6.32 -10.96 5.90
N ALA A 62 -6.75 -11.17 4.66
CA ALA A 62 -6.78 -12.51 4.06
C ALA A 62 -5.38 -13.15 3.98
N MET A 63 -4.35 -12.38 3.60
CA MET A 63 -2.96 -12.86 3.52
C MET A 63 -2.37 -13.19 4.90
N GLU A 64 -2.85 -12.58 5.96
CA GLU A 64 -2.51 -12.90 7.35
C GLU A 64 -3.33 -14.08 7.91
N GLY A 65 -4.23 -14.66 7.12
CA GLY A 65 -5.10 -15.78 7.53
C GLY A 65 -6.38 -15.34 8.22
N GLY A 66 -6.75 -14.07 8.14
CA GLY A 66 -8.00 -13.53 8.65
C GLY A 66 -9.20 -13.85 7.75
N ALA A 67 -10.40 -13.53 8.22
CA ALA A 67 -11.67 -13.77 7.54
C ALA A 67 -12.54 -12.51 7.49
N LEU A 68 -11.93 -11.32 7.42
CA LEU A 68 -12.64 -10.04 7.33
C LEU A 68 -13.62 -10.03 6.15
N GLY A 69 -13.16 -10.50 4.98
CA GLY A 69 -13.98 -10.65 3.80
C GLY A 69 -14.74 -9.38 3.43
N PRO A 70 -16.00 -9.49 2.95
CA PRO A 70 -16.83 -8.35 2.53
C PRO A 70 -17.11 -7.31 3.61
N ALA A 71 -16.92 -7.63 4.89
CA ALA A 71 -17.04 -6.66 5.97
C ALA A 71 -16.04 -5.50 5.83
N ALA A 72 -14.94 -5.70 5.08
CA ALA A 72 -13.94 -4.65 4.82
C ALA A 72 -14.54 -3.41 4.14
N TRP A 73 -15.58 -3.56 3.34
CA TRP A 73 -16.26 -2.48 2.61
C TRP A 73 -17.74 -2.33 2.95
N ALA A 74 -18.18 -2.85 4.11
CA ALA A 74 -19.52 -2.59 4.62
C ALA A 74 -19.80 -1.07 4.75
N ASP A 75 -18.78 -0.30 5.09
CA ASP A 75 -18.70 1.15 4.87
C ASP A 75 -17.64 1.43 3.80
N PRO A 76 -18.01 1.90 2.60
CA PRO A 76 -17.04 2.17 1.53
C PRO A 76 -16.18 3.40 1.79
N GLU A 77 -16.56 4.29 2.72
CA GLU A 77 -15.81 5.50 3.09
C GLU A 77 -15.64 5.63 4.63
N PRO A 78 -14.95 4.67 5.30
CA PRO A 78 -14.88 4.62 6.76
C PRO A 78 -14.13 5.80 7.38
N CYS A 79 -13.35 6.53 6.58
CA CYS A 79 -12.57 7.68 7.04
C CYS A 79 -13.09 8.98 6.42
N ALA A 80 -13.61 9.88 7.25
CA ALA A 80 -14.18 11.16 6.82
C ALA A 80 -13.12 12.22 6.47
N THR A 81 -11.89 12.10 7.01
CA THR A 81 -10.81 13.08 6.87
C THR A 81 -9.53 12.45 6.35
N ILE A 82 -8.67 13.26 5.73
CA ILE A 82 -7.34 12.79 5.27
C ILE A 82 -6.49 12.31 6.43
N ASP A 83 -6.56 12.92 7.60
CA ASP A 83 -5.77 12.48 8.76
C ASP A 83 -6.22 11.10 9.26
N ALA A 84 -7.53 10.81 9.27
CA ALA A 84 -8.03 9.48 9.60
C ALA A 84 -7.57 8.43 8.56
N ILE A 85 -7.63 8.77 7.25
CA ILE A 85 -7.11 7.90 6.19
C ILE A 85 -5.60 7.65 6.38
N ARG A 86 -4.81 8.69 6.66
CA ARG A 86 -3.35 8.57 6.88
C ARG A 86 -3.03 7.61 8.02
N GLN A 87 -3.72 7.73 9.14
CA GLN A 87 -3.52 6.84 10.29
C GLN A 87 -3.84 5.39 9.94
N ALA A 88 -5.00 5.15 9.34
CA ALA A 88 -5.44 3.81 8.96
C ALA A 88 -4.55 3.20 7.88
N GLN A 89 -4.18 3.97 6.84
CA GLN A 89 -3.32 3.53 5.76
C GLN A 89 -1.90 3.20 6.27
N THR A 90 -1.33 4.04 7.14
CA THR A 90 -0.03 3.76 7.75
C THR A 90 -0.05 2.45 8.54
N ALA A 91 -1.16 2.15 9.22
CA ALA A 91 -1.28 0.92 9.98
C ALA A 91 -1.33 -0.32 9.08
N VAL A 92 -2.11 -0.30 7.99
CA VAL A 92 -2.18 -1.43 7.05
C VAL A 92 -0.91 -1.57 6.21
N ASP A 93 -0.25 -0.47 5.83
CA ASP A 93 1.04 -0.52 5.14
C ASP A 93 2.12 -1.21 5.99
N ARG A 94 2.15 -0.95 7.31
CA ARG A 94 3.06 -1.65 8.24
C ARG A 94 2.77 -3.15 8.29
N ARG A 95 1.49 -3.54 8.40
CA ARG A 95 1.08 -4.94 8.36
C ARG A 95 1.56 -5.63 7.08
N LEU A 96 1.36 -5.00 5.92
CA LEU A 96 1.81 -5.51 4.62
C LEU A 96 3.34 -5.70 4.58
N ILE A 97 4.10 -4.70 5.06
CA ILE A 97 5.57 -4.78 5.13
C ILE A 97 6.01 -5.92 6.05
N ASP A 98 5.41 -6.04 7.24
CA ASP A 98 5.78 -7.07 8.21
C ASP A 98 5.39 -8.47 7.72
N LEU A 99 4.23 -8.62 7.07
CA LEU A 99 3.84 -9.84 6.37
C LEU A 99 4.90 -10.27 5.36
N VAL A 100 5.26 -9.39 4.43
CA VAL A 100 6.19 -9.73 3.34
C VAL A 100 7.61 -9.98 3.86
N LYS A 101 8.04 -9.31 4.93
CA LYS A 101 9.32 -9.59 5.61
C LYS A 101 9.37 -11.00 6.21
N GLY A 102 8.23 -11.53 6.63
CA GLY A 102 8.13 -12.90 7.16
C GLY A 102 8.06 -13.99 6.10
N LEU A 103 7.91 -13.65 4.80
CA LEU A 103 7.76 -14.63 3.74
C LEU A 103 9.12 -15.14 3.24
N ASP A 104 9.16 -16.43 3.00
CA ASP A 104 10.17 -17.11 2.17
C ASP A 104 9.57 -17.57 0.83
N VAL A 105 10.35 -18.31 0.04
CA VAL A 105 9.90 -18.86 -1.25
C VAL A 105 8.71 -19.81 -1.12
N HIS A 106 8.59 -20.54 0.01
CA HIS A 106 7.48 -21.44 0.27
C HIS A 106 6.23 -20.62 0.64
N GLY A 107 6.39 -19.62 1.49
CA GLY A 107 5.30 -18.68 1.85
C GLY A 107 4.71 -17.98 0.63
N LEU A 108 5.55 -17.53 -0.33
CA LEU A 108 5.09 -16.92 -1.60
C LEU A 108 4.21 -17.87 -2.44
N LYS A 109 4.43 -19.18 -2.36
CA LYS A 109 3.63 -20.21 -3.05
C LYS A 109 2.44 -20.70 -2.22
N GLY A 110 2.35 -20.28 -0.96
CA GLY A 110 1.27 -20.65 -0.05
C GLY A 110 -0.09 -20.25 -0.60
N ILE A 111 -1.12 -21.00 -0.24
CA ILE A 111 -2.50 -20.73 -0.61
C ILE A 111 -3.14 -19.86 0.46
N VAL A 112 -3.72 -18.76 0.04
CA VAL A 112 -4.49 -17.83 0.85
C VAL A 112 -5.98 -18.07 0.58
N GLU A 113 -6.79 -18.10 1.62
CA GLU A 113 -8.24 -18.15 1.54
C GLU A 113 -8.79 -16.72 1.59
N VAL A 114 -9.42 -16.29 0.50
CA VAL A 114 -10.01 -14.96 0.36
C VAL A 114 -11.52 -15.11 0.45
N HIS A 115 -12.10 -14.70 1.58
CA HIS A 115 -13.53 -14.77 1.81
C HIS A 115 -14.28 -13.77 0.94
N ARG A 116 -15.18 -14.28 0.09
CA ARG A 116 -16.12 -13.50 -0.75
C ARG A 116 -17.52 -13.66 -0.21
N ASP A 117 -18.51 -12.94 -0.78
CA ASP A 117 -19.90 -12.99 -0.31
C ASP A 117 -20.47 -14.40 -0.31
N GLU A 118 -20.24 -15.18 -1.36
CA GLU A 118 -20.88 -16.48 -1.56
C GLU A 118 -19.91 -17.67 -1.56
N HIS A 119 -18.60 -17.41 -1.54
CA HIS A 119 -17.59 -18.47 -1.63
C HIS A 119 -16.24 -18.04 -1.03
N VAL A 120 -15.38 -19.00 -0.80
CA VAL A 120 -13.96 -18.78 -0.45
C VAL A 120 -13.12 -19.01 -1.71
N GLN A 121 -12.49 -17.93 -2.19
CA GLN A 121 -11.51 -18.00 -3.28
C GLN A 121 -10.19 -18.47 -2.70
N ARG A 122 -9.57 -19.47 -3.33
CA ARG A 122 -8.22 -19.94 -2.96
C ARG A 122 -7.22 -19.45 -3.99
N GLU A 123 -6.24 -18.66 -3.56
CA GLU A 123 -5.26 -18.05 -4.48
C GLU A 123 -3.86 -18.10 -3.86
N ARG A 124 -2.83 -18.06 -4.70
CA ARG A 124 -1.44 -18.03 -4.25
C ARG A 124 -1.08 -16.66 -3.67
N MET A 125 -0.25 -16.65 -2.62
CA MET A 125 0.24 -15.44 -1.95
C MET A 125 0.92 -14.48 -2.94
N ASP A 126 1.82 -14.96 -3.78
CA ASP A 126 2.56 -14.14 -4.75
C ASP A 126 1.62 -13.45 -5.77
N ARG A 127 0.56 -14.11 -6.20
CA ARG A 127 -0.43 -13.53 -7.12
C ARG A 127 -1.26 -12.45 -6.45
N LEU A 128 -1.66 -12.66 -5.19
CA LEU A 128 -2.41 -11.67 -4.42
C LEU A 128 -1.56 -10.42 -4.15
N LEU A 129 -0.29 -10.59 -3.80
CA LEU A 129 0.65 -9.48 -3.62
C LEU A 129 0.80 -8.66 -4.91
N LEU A 130 1.01 -9.32 -6.06
CA LEU A 130 1.10 -8.63 -7.35
C LEU A 130 -0.21 -7.90 -7.70
N HIS A 131 -1.36 -8.54 -7.45
CA HIS A 131 -2.66 -7.90 -7.65
C HIS A 131 -2.81 -6.66 -6.77
N LEU A 132 -2.48 -6.76 -5.48
CA LEU A 132 -2.58 -5.64 -4.54
C LEU A 132 -1.69 -4.47 -4.96
N PHE A 133 -0.42 -4.72 -5.29
CA PHE A 133 0.49 -3.67 -5.76
C PHE A 133 -0.01 -3.00 -7.04
N GLN A 134 -0.53 -3.78 -7.99
CA GLN A 134 -1.10 -3.24 -9.23
C GLN A 134 -2.34 -2.38 -8.95
N HIS A 135 -3.22 -2.83 -8.06
CA HIS A 135 -4.40 -2.10 -7.63
C HIS A 135 -4.03 -0.75 -7.00
N GLN A 136 -3.05 -0.76 -6.11
CA GLN A 136 -2.53 0.44 -5.44
C GLN A 136 -1.97 1.46 -6.44
N ILE A 137 -1.10 1.01 -7.35
CA ILE A 137 -0.51 1.88 -8.37
C ILE A 137 -1.61 2.50 -9.24
N HIS A 138 -2.61 1.70 -9.65
CA HIS A 138 -3.73 2.14 -10.47
C HIS A 138 -4.53 3.27 -9.80
N HIS A 139 -4.95 3.07 -8.55
CA HIS A 139 -5.77 4.05 -7.86
C HIS A 139 -4.97 5.26 -7.34
N ARG A 140 -3.70 5.09 -6.96
CA ARG A 140 -2.81 6.23 -6.70
C ARG A 140 -2.64 7.10 -7.92
N GLY A 141 -2.54 6.51 -9.12
CA GLY A 141 -2.54 7.28 -10.38
C GLY A 141 -3.79 8.12 -10.58
N GLN A 142 -4.97 7.62 -10.17
CA GLN A 142 -6.22 8.39 -10.20
C GLN A 142 -6.20 9.55 -9.20
N VAL A 143 -5.75 9.32 -7.97
CA VAL A 143 -5.58 10.37 -6.94
C VAL A 143 -4.59 11.44 -7.44
N HIS A 144 -3.46 11.02 -8.01
CA HIS A 144 -2.44 11.90 -8.57
C HIS A 144 -3.00 12.79 -9.69
N ALA A 145 -3.77 12.21 -10.62
CA ALA A 145 -4.44 12.96 -11.68
C ALA A 145 -5.46 13.96 -11.14
N MET A 146 -6.24 13.58 -10.11
CA MET A 146 -7.20 14.47 -9.46
C MET A 146 -6.51 15.62 -8.71
N LEU A 147 -5.34 15.39 -8.11
CA LEU A 147 -4.55 16.42 -7.44
C LEU A 147 -4.10 17.53 -8.42
N ALA A 148 -3.80 17.19 -9.68
CA ALA A 148 -3.40 18.17 -10.69
C ALA A 148 -4.45 19.27 -10.91
N GLY A 149 -5.72 19.03 -10.57
CA GLY A 149 -6.80 19.99 -10.62
C GLY A 149 -7.12 20.71 -9.29
N THR A 150 -6.18 20.69 -8.33
CA THR A 150 -6.37 21.32 -7.01
C THR A 150 -5.35 22.42 -6.74
N SER A 151 -5.43 23.03 -5.54
CA SER A 151 -4.45 24.02 -5.06
C SER A 151 -3.08 23.39 -4.71
N VAL A 152 -2.98 22.06 -4.64
CA VAL A 152 -1.77 21.32 -4.26
C VAL A 152 -1.27 20.49 -5.46
N PRO A 153 -0.03 20.72 -5.92
CA PRO A 153 0.51 19.93 -7.02
C PRO A 153 0.70 18.46 -6.60
N PRO A 154 0.50 17.50 -7.53
CA PRO A 154 0.76 16.11 -7.27
C PRO A 154 2.25 15.87 -7.01
N PRO A 155 2.61 15.03 -6.02
CA PRO A 155 4.01 14.70 -5.73
C PRO A 155 4.55 13.68 -6.72
N GLN A 156 5.86 13.67 -6.97
CA GLN A 156 6.51 12.61 -7.74
C GLN A 156 6.48 11.29 -6.94
N LEU A 157 6.17 10.17 -7.61
CA LEU A 157 6.01 8.86 -6.97
C LEU A 157 6.85 7.73 -7.61
N ASP A 158 7.65 8.02 -8.64
CA ASP A 158 8.46 7.04 -9.38
C ASP A 158 9.95 7.03 -9.00
N GLU A 159 10.35 7.87 -8.04
CA GLU A 159 11.76 8.03 -7.60
C GLU A 159 12.27 6.88 -6.71
N PHE A 160 11.43 5.94 -6.33
CA PHE A 160 11.75 4.96 -5.27
C PHE A 160 12.81 3.94 -5.69
N PHE A 161 12.80 3.50 -6.94
CA PHE A 161 13.63 2.38 -7.39
C PHE A 161 15.02 2.79 -7.91
N SER A 162 15.24 4.06 -8.16
CA SER A 162 16.53 4.57 -8.62
C SER A 162 17.47 4.86 -7.46
N ALA A 163 18.64 4.22 -7.44
CA ALA A 163 19.66 4.46 -6.41
C ALA A 163 20.18 5.90 -6.45
N GLY A 164 20.27 6.50 -7.66
CA GLY A 164 20.70 7.90 -7.82
C GLY A 164 19.72 8.92 -7.26
N GLU A 165 18.46 8.50 -7.03
CA GLU A 165 17.38 9.35 -6.51
C GLU A 165 17.16 9.17 -5.00
N ALA A 166 17.98 8.38 -4.31
CA ALA A 166 17.89 8.20 -2.85
C ALA A 166 17.80 9.50 -2.06
N PRO A 167 18.53 10.59 -2.42
CA PRO A 167 18.37 11.88 -1.74
C PRO A 167 16.97 12.49 -1.83
N LEU A 168 16.20 12.19 -2.88
CA LEU A 168 14.88 12.76 -3.12
C LEU A 168 13.79 12.15 -2.21
N ARG A 169 14.06 10.96 -1.62
CA ARG A 169 13.18 10.27 -0.67
C ARG A 169 13.71 10.23 0.77
N ALA A 170 14.90 10.77 1.01
CA ALA A 170 15.57 10.69 2.30
C ALA A 170 14.74 11.26 3.46
N LYS A 171 13.97 12.33 3.20
CA LYS A 171 13.10 12.96 4.20
C LYS A 171 12.01 11.99 4.66
N GLU A 172 11.25 11.42 3.73
CA GLU A 172 10.16 10.49 4.05
C GLU A 172 10.71 9.19 4.67
N PHE A 173 11.88 8.73 4.23
CA PHE A 173 12.54 7.59 4.87
C PHE A 173 12.85 7.87 6.34
N ALA A 174 13.38 9.06 6.65
CA ALA A 174 13.60 9.46 8.04
C ALA A 174 12.30 9.54 8.86
N GLU A 175 11.23 10.10 8.28
CA GLU A 175 9.90 10.18 8.91
C GLU A 175 9.30 8.79 9.18
N LEU A 176 9.54 7.82 8.27
CA LEU A 176 9.06 6.44 8.38
C LEU A 176 9.98 5.54 9.22
N GLY A 177 11.17 6.04 9.61
CA GLY A 177 12.17 5.26 10.34
C GLY A 177 12.89 4.24 9.47
N TRP A 178 12.99 4.46 8.15
CA TRP A 178 13.63 3.57 7.20
C TRP A 178 14.98 4.08 6.74
N THR A 179 15.80 3.16 6.25
CA THR A 179 17.07 3.43 5.56
C THR A 179 17.10 2.69 4.23
N GLU A 180 17.99 3.06 3.32
CA GLU A 180 18.22 2.29 2.08
C GLU A 180 18.54 0.82 2.40
N ASP A 181 19.38 0.59 3.42
CA ASP A 181 19.68 -0.77 3.89
C ASP A 181 18.46 -1.54 4.37
N THR A 182 17.56 -0.89 5.11
CA THR A 182 16.31 -1.53 5.58
C THR A 182 15.48 -2.05 4.42
N VAL A 183 15.41 -1.30 3.33
CA VAL A 183 14.59 -1.60 2.15
C VAL A 183 15.28 -2.62 1.24
N TRP A 184 16.57 -2.42 0.94
CA TRP A 184 17.25 -3.10 -0.15
C TRP A 184 18.14 -4.26 0.26
N ARG A 185 18.50 -4.38 1.56
CA ARG A 185 19.37 -5.48 2.01
C ARG A 185 18.65 -6.82 1.85
N PRO A 186 19.27 -7.81 1.18
CA PRO A 186 18.74 -9.17 1.13
C PRO A 186 18.56 -9.73 2.55
N GLN A 187 17.46 -10.40 2.80
CA GLN A 187 17.32 -11.22 4.02
C GLN A 187 18.14 -12.48 3.81
N LEU A 188 19.18 -12.64 4.60
CA LEU A 188 19.88 -13.91 4.67
C LEU A 188 18.98 -14.93 5.39
N PRO A 189 18.88 -16.16 4.89
CA PRO A 189 18.20 -17.22 5.64
C PRO A 189 18.82 -17.33 7.03
N PRO A 190 18.03 -17.68 8.07
CA PRO A 190 18.59 -17.98 9.38
C PRO A 190 19.72 -19.00 9.19
N LYS A 191 20.84 -18.79 9.89
CA LYS A 191 21.90 -19.81 9.91
C LYS A 191 21.27 -21.12 10.39
N PRO A 192 21.52 -22.23 9.71
CA PRO A 192 21.14 -23.53 10.28
C PRO A 192 21.77 -23.60 11.67
N ASP A 193 20.97 -23.98 12.67
CA ASP A 193 21.45 -24.18 14.03
C ASP A 193 22.68 -25.08 13.99
N GLU A 194 23.82 -24.59 14.53
CA GLU A 194 25.05 -25.35 14.69
C GLU A 194 24.88 -26.45 15.76
#